data_5e4ec8aafd68d683fba46c34aace0f5c
#
_entry.id   5e4ec8aafd68d683fba46c34aace0f5c
#
_cell.length_a   1.000
_cell.length_b   1.000
_cell.length_c   1.000
_cell.angle_alpha   90.00
_cell.angle_beta   90.00
_cell.angle_gamma   90.00
#
_symmetry.space_group_name_H-M   'P 1'
#
loop_
_entity.id
_entity.type
_entity.pdbx_description
1 polymer ?
#
loop_
_entity_poly.entity_id
_entity_poly.type
_entity_poly.pdbx_seq_one_letter_code
_entity_poly.pdbx_strand_id
1 'polypeptide(L)'
;MKYTEMQIDNLRLEVGKRLSEKRFIHTLGVEKMAVIIGEKICPECIDRLRIAALLHDISKEYSEAEHILVAKKHNIVFTDEDISSPPLWHSITAPAVVKEEFSEFADEDILSAVHNHTVGAPDMTLFDEIILLSDYIEEGRRYKNCIDLREKFLLELSTAKSREDCVTALHRAVAVSLQNNINEFVSRGQSFHGRTKATYDAILAKLERQNNEK
;
A
#
# COMPACT_ATOMS: atom_id res chain seq x y z
N MET A 1 13.60 2.09 16.54
CA MET A 1 12.25 2.66 16.34
C MET A 1 12.34 4.16 16.38
N LYS A 2 11.72 4.85 15.43
CA LYS A 2 11.68 6.32 15.34
C LYS A 2 10.47 6.89 16.11
N TYR A 3 9.40 6.12 16.19
CA TYR A 3 8.14 6.50 16.84
C TYR A 3 7.82 5.60 18.02
N THR A 4 7.20 6.15 19.05
CA THR A 4 6.79 5.44 20.26
C THR A 4 5.41 4.78 20.10
N GLU A 5 5.12 3.75 20.90
CA GLU A 5 3.78 3.13 20.92
C GLU A 5 2.68 4.16 21.23
N MET A 6 2.93 5.08 22.15
CA MET A 6 1.97 6.13 22.51
C MET A 6 1.63 7.05 21.31
N GLN A 7 2.62 7.40 20.46
CA GLN A 7 2.38 8.19 19.25
C GLN A 7 1.53 7.41 18.25
N ILE A 8 1.81 6.12 18.06
CA ILE A 8 1.03 5.25 17.16
C ILE A 8 -0.39 5.05 17.67
N ASP A 9 -0.59 4.85 18.99
CA ASP A 9 -1.92 4.71 19.58
C ASP A 9 -2.74 6.00 19.43
N ASN A 10 -2.13 7.16 19.66
CA ASN A 10 -2.78 8.45 19.43
C ASN A 10 -3.16 8.64 17.97
N LEU A 11 -2.25 8.31 17.02
CA LEU A 11 -2.55 8.35 15.59
C LEU A 11 -3.73 7.45 15.24
N ARG A 12 -3.77 6.23 15.77
CA ARG A 12 -4.88 5.28 15.55
C ARG A 12 -6.22 5.85 16.01
N LEU A 13 -6.24 6.53 17.16
CA LEU A 13 -7.45 7.21 17.66
C LEU A 13 -7.89 8.35 16.74
N GLU A 14 -6.95 9.16 16.24
CA GLU A 14 -7.27 10.28 15.32
C GLU A 14 -7.76 9.78 13.96
N VAL A 15 -7.13 8.74 13.40
CA VAL A 15 -7.58 8.08 12.16
C VAL A 15 -8.98 7.49 12.33
N GLY A 16 -9.25 6.84 13.49
CA GLY A 16 -10.56 6.26 13.79
C GLY A 16 -11.69 7.28 13.89
N LYS A 17 -11.39 8.55 14.21
CA LYS A 17 -12.39 9.64 14.21
C LYS A 17 -12.73 10.15 12.80
N ARG A 18 -11.86 9.90 11.81
CA ARG A 18 -11.97 10.42 10.45
C ARG A 18 -12.57 9.46 9.45
N LEU A 19 -12.32 8.18 9.66
CA LEU A 19 -12.78 7.12 8.77
C LEU A 19 -14.09 6.52 9.25
N SER A 20 -14.93 6.09 8.33
CA SER A 20 -16.08 5.24 8.69
C SER A 20 -15.61 3.98 9.42
N GLU A 21 -16.47 3.42 10.25
CA GLU A 21 -16.19 2.19 11.01
C GLU A 21 -15.65 1.07 10.10
N LYS A 22 -16.29 0.85 8.95
CA LYS A 22 -15.87 -0.15 7.97
C LYS A 22 -14.46 0.10 7.44
N ARG A 23 -14.14 1.36 7.10
CA ARG A 23 -12.82 1.75 6.60
C ARG A 23 -11.77 1.64 7.68
N PHE A 24 -12.09 2.05 8.89
CA PHE A 24 -11.17 1.94 10.02
C PHE A 24 -10.84 0.49 10.37
N ILE A 25 -11.82 -0.43 10.37
CA ILE A 25 -11.55 -1.87 10.58
C ILE A 25 -10.60 -2.41 9.51
N HIS A 26 -10.80 -2.03 8.23
CA HIS A 26 -9.88 -2.35 7.15
C HIS A 26 -8.47 -1.82 7.43
N THR A 27 -8.35 -0.55 7.79
CA THR A 27 -7.06 0.11 8.11
C THR A 27 -6.30 -0.61 9.22
N LEU A 28 -7.00 -1.06 10.27
CA LEU A 28 -6.39 -1.89 11.33
C LEU A 28 -5.94 -3.26 10.81
N GLY A 29 -6.68 -3.85 9.87
CA GLY A 29 -6.28 -5.08 9.18
C GLY A 29 -4.99 -4.90 8.39
N VAL A 30 -4.86 -3.78 7.68
CA VAL A 30 -3.63 -3.41 6.93
C VAL A 30 -2.45 -3.21 7.88
N GLU A 31 -2.65 -2.48 9.01
CA GLU A 31 -1.62 -2.32 10.04
C GLU A 31 -1.11 -3.67 10.55
N LYS A 32 -2.04 -4.58 10.91
CA LYS A 32 -1.69 -5.92 11.39
C LYS A 32 -0.88 -6.71 10.36
N MET A 33 -1.31 -6.68 9.09
CA MET A 33 -0.64 -7.40 8.02
C MET A 33 0.75 -6.82 7.74
N ALA A 34 0.89 -5.48 7.73
CA ALA A 34 2.17 -4.81 7.55
C ALA A 34 3.19 -5.17 8.64
N VAL A 35 2.73 -5.34 9.89
CA VAL A 35 3.59 -5.82 11.00
C VAL A 35 4.05 -7.26 10.73
N ILE A 36 3.14 -8.18 10.40
CA ILE A 36 3.48 -9.59 10.12
C ILE A 36 4.56 -9.70 9.02
N ILE A 37 4.42 -8.94 7.95
CA ILE A 37 5.38 -8.94 6.85
C ILE A 37 6.68 -8.23 7.26
N GLY A 38 6.55 -7.07 7.90
CA GLY A 38 7.67 -6.24 8.31
C GLY A 38 8.61 -6.94 9.29
N GLU A 39 8.08 -7.73 10.24
CA GLU A 39 8.89 -8.51 11.18
C GLU A 39 9.88 -9.47 10.50
N LYS A 40 9.57 -9.93 9.30
CA LYS A 40 10.42 -10.82 8.51
C LYS A 40 11.36 -10.10 7.54
N ILE A 41 10.96 -8.93 7.05
CA ILE A 41 11.65 -8.24 5.95
C ILE A 41 12.37 -6.98 6.42
N CYS A 42 11.75 -6.18 7.29
CA CYS A 42 12.27 -4.89 7.75
C CYS A 42 11.89 -4.64 9.22
N PRO A 43 12.39 -5.45 10.18
CA PRO A 43 12.01 -5.34 11.60
C PRO A 43 12.33 -3.96 12.20
N GLU A 44 13.33 -3.27 11.66
CA GLU A 44 13.68 -1.90 12.04
C GLU A 44 12.68 -0.84 11.55
N CYS A 45 11.75 -1.21 10.64
CA CYS A 45 10.77 -0.31 10.03
C CYS A 45 9.37 -0.44 10.65
N ILE A 46 9.16 -1.31 11.64
CA ILE A 46 7.82 -1.68 12.14
C ILE A 46 7.00 -0.46 12.57
N ASP A 47 7.57 0.46 13.31
CA ASP A 47 6.88 1.68 13.73
C ASP A 47 6.42 2.52 12.54
N ARG A 48 7.26 2.70 11.52
CA ARG A 48 6.93 3.44 10.29
C ARG A 48 5.93 2.69 9.41
N LEU A 49 6.02 1.36 9.30
CA LEU A 49 5.05 0.53 8.57
C LEU A 49 3.66 0.64 9.19
N ARG A 50 3.55 0.63 10.52
CA ARG A 50 2.28 0.82 11.22
C ARG A 50 1.68 2.19 10.91
N ILE A 51 2.48 3.24 10.94
CA ILE A 51 2.05 4.60 10.62
C ILE A 51 1.60 4.71 9.16
N ALA A 52 2.38 4.17 8.21
CA ALA A 52 2.01 4.17 6.79
C ALA A 52 0.69 3.42 6.57
N ALA A 53 0.51 2.27 7.21
CA ALA A 53 -0.73 1.49 7.16
C ALA A 53 -1.93 2.26 7.74
N LEU A 54 -1.76 2.98 8.86
CA LEU A 54 -2.82 3.81 9.44
C LEU A 54 -3.21 4.98 8.54
N LEU A 55 -2.27 5.52 7.78
CA LEU A 55 -2.46 6.73 6.97
C LEU A 55 -2.77 6.47 5.49
N HIS A 56 -2.60 5.21 4.98
CA HIS A 56 -2.70 4.94 3.54
C HIS A 56 -4.03 5.41 2.92
N ASP A 57 -5.13 5.22 3.62
CA ASP A 57 -6.49 5.54 3.18
C ASP A 57 -7.09 6.80 3.88
N ILE A 58 -6.25 7.68 4.46
CA ILE A 58 -6.71 8.82 5.27
C ILE A 58 -7.64 9.78 4.51
N SER A 59 -7.54 9.86 3.20
CA SER A 59 -8.41 10.65 2.33
C SER A 59 -9.36 9.82 1.46
N LYS A 60 -9.50 8.50 1.74
CA LYS A 60 -10.30 7.57 0.91
C LYS A 60 -11.77 7.94 0.79
N GLU A 61 -12.31 8.56 1.81
CA GLU A 61 -13.72 8.93 1.88
C GLU A 61 -13.97 10.39 1.52
N TYR A 62 -12.95 11.10 0.98
CA TYR A 62 -13.12 12.43 0.41
C TYR A 62 -13.94 12.35 -0.88
N SER A 63 -14.80 13.34 -1.08
CA SER A 63 -15.48 13.58 -2.37
C SER A 63 -14.48 14.05 -3.43
N GLU A 64 -14.85 13.94 -4.70
CA GLU A 64 -14.04 14.49 -5.80
C GLU A 64 -13.74 15.98 -5.63
N ALA A 65 -14.71 16.76 -5.12
CA ALA A 65 -14.52 18.18 -4.84
C ALA A 65 -13.44 18.41 -3.78
N GLU A 66 -13.41 17.62 -2.71
CA GLU A 66 -12.38 17.72 -1.67
C GLU A 66 -11.00 17.33 -2.20
N HIS A 67 -10.90 16.27 -3.01
CA HIS A 67 -9.65 15.91 -3.68
C HIS A 67 -9.14 17.04 -4.58
N ILE A 68 -10.01 17.69 -5.36
CA ILE A 68 -9.67 18.84 -6.19
C ILE A 68 -9.19 20.03 -5.34
N LEU A 69 -9.81 20.28 -4.19
CA LEU A 69 -9.37 21.34 -3.27
C LEU A 69 -7.99 21.07 -2.71
N VAL A 70 -7.72 19.83 -2.26
CA VAL A 70 -6.39 19.41 -1.80
C VAL A 70 -5.37 19.57 -2.94
N ALA A 71 -5.69 19.07 -4.15
CA ALA A 71 -4.80 19.16 -5.30
C ALA A 71 -4.44 20.63 -5.64
N LYS A 72 -5.43 21.52 -5.67
CA LYS A 72 -5.20 22.95 -5.90
C LYS A 72 -4.33 23.60 -4.82
N LYS A 73 -4.59 23.29 -3.56
CA LYS A 73 -3.86 23.84 -2.41
C LYS A 73 -2.39 23.45 -2.42
N HIS A 74 -2.09 22.22 -2.85
CA HIS A 74 -0.74 21.63 -2.80
C HIS A 74 -0.06 21.55 -4.17
N ASN A 75 -0.63 22.19 -5.21
CA ASN A 75 -0.12 22.17 -6.59
C ASN A 75 0.06 20.75 -7.15
N ILE A 76 -0.84 19.82 -6.79
CA ILE A 76 -0.86 18.47 -7.35
C ILE A 76 -1.54 18.53 -8.72
N VAL A 77 -0.88 17.97 -9.73
CA VAL A 77 -1.41 17.88 -11.10
C VAL A 77 -1.84 16.45 -11.35
N PHE A 78 -3.12 16.24 -11.61
CA PHE A 78 -3.62 14.96 -12.09
C PHE A 78 -3.28 14.80 -13.57
N THR A 79 -2.78 13.64 -13.95
CA THR A 79 -2.62 13.24 -15.36
C THR A 79 -3.98 12.91 -15.99
N ASP A 80 -4.05 12.75 -17.32
CA ASP A 80 -5.29 12.31 -17.98
C ASP A 80 -5.76 10.93 -17.50
N GLU A 81 -4.83 10.04 -17.16
CA GLU A 81 -5.16 8.74 -16.56
C GLU A 81 -5.73 8.89 -15.15
N ASP A 82 -5.16 9.79 -14.33
CA ASP A 82 -5.68 10.07 -12.99
C ASP A 82 -7.10 10.65 -13.06
N ILE A 83 -7.33 11.60 -13.97
CA ILE A 83 -8.65 12.22 -14.20
C ILE A 83 -9.68 11.15 -14.59
N SER A 84 -9.27 10.17 -15.39
CA SER A 84 -10.13 9.06 -15.81
C SER A 84 -10.35 8.01 -14.73
N SER A 85 -9.67 8.14 -13.59
CA SER A 85 -9.68 7.14 -12.50
C SER A 85 -9.91 7.79 -11.11
N PRO A 86 -11.04 8.49 -10.87
CA PRO A 86 -11.30 9.17 -9.59
C PRO A 86 -11.12 8.30 -8.34
N PRO A 87 -11.46 6.97 -8.34
CA PRO A 87 -11.22 6.09 -7.20
C PRO A 87 -9.75 6.02 -6.72
N LEU A 88 -8.78 6.44 -7.54
CA LEU A 88 -7.35 6.46 -7.21
C LEU A 88 -6.88 7.79 -6.61
N TRP A 89 -7.68 8.86 -6.65
CA TRP A 89 -7.27 10.18 -6.22
C TRP A 89 -6.86 10.24 -4.75
N HIS A 90 -7.44 9.36 -3.91
CA HIS A 90 -7.08 9.31 -2.50
C HIS A 90 -5.57 9.02 -2.31
N SER A 91 -4.98 8.09 -3.07
CA SER A 91 -3.56 7.79 -2.95
C SER A 91 -2.66 8.94 -3.45
N ILE A 92 -3.17 9.76 -4.38
CA ILE A 92 -2.45 10.92 -4.92
C ILE A 92 -2.49 12.10 -3.94
N THR A 93 -3.62 12.31 -3.26
CA THR A 93 -3.83 13.44 -2.35
C THR A 93 -3.44 13.15 -0.91
N ALA A 94 -3.50 11.88 -0.47
CA ALA A 94 -3.19 11.51 0.91
C ALA A 94 -1.80 11.97 1.40
N PRO A 95 -0.71 11.94 0.61
CA PRO A 95 0.57 12.47 1.06
C PRO A 95 0.53 13.96 1.44
N ALA A 96 -0.28 14.76 0.73
CA ALA A 96 -0.45 16.18 1.05
C ALA A 96 -1.25 16.36 2.34
N VAL A 97 -2.30 15.56 2.54
CA VAL A 97 -3.07 15.53 3.80
C VAL A 97 -2.17 15.13 4.97
N VAL A 98 -1.32 14.10 4.80
CA VAL A 98 -0.37 13.68 5.82
C VAL A 98 0.62 14.81 6.17
N LYS A 99 1.20 15.47 5.18
CA LYS A 99 2.12 16.59 5.40
C LYS A 99 1.47 17.75 6.16
N GLU A 100 0.20 18.01 5.89
CA GLU A 100 -0.51 19.15 6.50
C GLU A 100 -1.03 18.83 7.89
N GLU A 101 -1.65 17.67 8.07
CA GLU A 101 -2.45 17.38 9.26
C GLU A 101 -1.78 16.38 10.22
N PHE A 102 -0.78 15.64 9.72
CA PHE A 102 0.00 14.64 10.46
C PHE A 102 1.51 14.85 10.24
N SER A 103 1.96 16.11 10.24
CA SER A 103 3.32 16.50 9.84
C SER A 103 4.42 15.79 10.62
N GLU A 104 4.18 15.37 11.86
CA GLU A 104 5.12 14.59 12.66
C GLU A 104 5.39 13.19 12.07
N PHE A 105 4.49 12.68 11.24
CA PHE A 105 4.59 11.39 10.55
C PHE A 105 4.93 11.53 9.06
N ALA A 106 5.23 12.72 8.58
CA ALA A 106 5.52 13.00 7.17
C ALA A 106 6.96 12.57 6.77
N ASP A 107 7.32 11.33 7.08
CA ASP A 107 8.55 10.67 6.66
C ASP A 107 8.47 10.30 5.17
N GLU A 108 9.58 10.40 4.44
CA GLU A 108 9.62 10.12 3.00
C GLU A 108 9.14 8.70 2.65
N ASP A 109 9.56 7.69 3.43
CA ASP A 109 9.12 6.31 3.23
C ASP A 109 7.60 6.17 3.45
N ILE A 110 7.07 6.82 4.49
CA ILE A 110 5.63 6.81 4.80
C ILE A 110 4.84 7.47 3.67
N LEU A 111 5.28 8.65 3.22
CA LEU A 111 4.62 9.38 2.14
C LEU A 111 4.67 8.62 0.81
N SER A 112 5.80 7.97 0.51
CA SER A 112 5.95 7.11 -0.66
C SER A 112 4.97 5.95 -0.62
N ALA A 113 4.91 5.21 0.49
CA ALA A 113 4.01 4.07 0.63
C ALA A 113 2.53 4.47 0.57
N VAL A 114 2.16 5.58 1.21
CA VAL A 114 0.81 6.16 1.13
C VAL A 114 0.45 6.53 -0.31
N HIS A 115 1.40 7.06 -1.10
CA HIS A 115 1.17 7.37 -2.52
C HIS A 115 1.05 6.12 -3.39
N ASN A 116 1.87 5.11 -3.12
CA ASN A 116 2.05 3.96 -4.02
C ASN A 116 1.12 2.78 -3.72
N HIS A 117 0.35 2.78 -2.61
CA HIS A 117 -0.38 1.61 -2.14
C HIS A 117 -1.46 1.06 -3.09
N THR A 118 -1.93 1.83 -4.09
CA THR A 118 -3.00 1.39 -5.01
C THR A 118 -2.48 0.83 -6.33
N VAL A 119 -1.76 1.64 -7.10
CA VAL A 119 -1.27 1.30 -8.45
C VAL A 119 0.23 1.00 -8.47
N GLY A 120 0.91 1.26 -7.37
CA GLY A 120 2.35 1.12 -7.24
C GLY A 120 3.15 2.17 -8.00
N ALA A 121 4.47 1.94 -8.08
CA ALA A 121 5.43 2.64 -8.91
C ALA A 121 6.57 1.68 -9.32
N PRO A 122 7.22 1.86 -10.48
CA PRO A 122 8.30 0.98 -10.93
C PRO A 122 9.52 0.95 -9.98
N ASP A 123 9.73 2.01 -9.24
CA ASP A 123 10.85 2.23 -8.32
C ASP A 123 10.49 2.01 -6.84
N MET A 124 9.36 1.33 -6.56
CA MET A 124 8.95 1.00 -5.20
C MET A 124 10.07 0.35 -4.38
N THR A 125 10.19 0.81 -3.14
CA THR A 125 11.01 0.18 -2.11
C THR A 125 10.32 -1.05 -1.53
N LEU A 126 11.03 -1.87 -0.76
CA LEU A 126 10.40 -2.97 0.00
C LEU A 126 9.34 -2.45 0.98
N PHE A 127 9.53 -1.23 1.50
CA PHE A 127 8.57 -0.59 2.40
C PHE A 127 7.24 -0.30 1.68
N ASP A 128 7.30 0.26 0.46
CA ASP A 128 6.10 0.50 -0.37
C ASP A 128 5.40 -0.82 -0.72
N GLU A 129 6.17 -1.84 -1.11
CA GLU A 129 5.65 -3.16 -1.48
C GLU A 129 4.92 -3.85 -0.32
N ILE A 130 5.44 -3.70 0.92
CA ILE A 130 4.80 -4.22 2.13
C ILE A 130 3.42 -3.58 2.31
N ILE A 131 3.30 -2.26 2.19
CA ILE A 131 2.02 -1.56 2.37
C ILE A 131 1.04 -1.91 1.25
N LEU A 132 1.47 -1.90 -0.02
CA LEU A 132 0.64 -2.28 -1.17
C LEU A 132 0.09 -3.71 -1.01
N LEU A 133 0.94 -4.68 -0.65
CA LEU A 133 0.50 -6.05 -0.45
C LEU A 133 -0.41 -6.18 0.76
N SER A 134 -0.10 -5.50 1.87
CA SER A 134 -0.89 -5.55 3.10
C SER A 134 -2.32 -5.07 2.87
N ASP A 135 -2.52 -3.99 2.11
CA ASP A 135 -3.86 -3.50 1.72
C ASP A 135 -4.62 -4.56 0.91
N TYR A 136 -3.92 -5.23 -0.02
CA TYR A 136 -4.55 -6.21 -0.89
C TYR A 136 -4.96 -7.51 -0.16
N ILE A 137 -4.18 -7.95 0.85
CA ILE A 137 -4.37 -9.26 1.50
C ILE A 137 -4.81 -9.21 2.96
N GLU A 138 -5.14 -8.04 3.54
CA GLU A 138 -5.57 -7.98 4.96
C GLU A 138 -6.78 -8.90 5.23
N GLU A 139 -6.95 -9.31 6.48
CA GLU A 139 -7.91 -10.38 6.88
C GLU A 139 -9.38 -10.06 6.54
N GLY A 140 -9.75 -8.79 6.44
CA GLY A 140 -11.09 -8.33 6.08
C GLY A 140 -11.42 -8.49 4.60
N ARG A 141 -10.42 -8.68 3.72
CA ARG A 141 -10.62 -8.93 2.29
C ARG A 141 -11.26 -10.29 2.06
N ARG A 142 -12.48 -10.29 1.48
CA ARG A 142 -13.31 -11.48 1.29
C ARG A 142 -13.30 -12.05 -0.13
N TYR A 143 -12.64 -11.38 -1.07
CA TYR A 143 -12.50 -11.88 -2.44
C TYR A 143 -11.59 -13.10 -2.49
N LYS A 144 -11.99 -14.11 -3.28
CA LYS A 144 -11.27 -15.39 -3.34
C LYS A 144 -9.78 -15.21 -3.70
N ASN A 145 -9.48 -14.37 -4.68
CA ASN A 145 -8.10 -14.09 -5.08
C ASN A 145 -7.25 -13.47 -3.96
N CYS A 146 -7.86 -12.63 -3.10
CA CYS A 146 -7.17 -12.07 -1.94
C CYS A 146 -6.92 -13.13 -0.86
N ILE A 147 -7.91 -14.00 -0.60
CA ILE A 147 -7.81 -15.10 0.37
C ILE A 147 -6.73 -16.09 -0.08
N ASP A 148 -6.82 -16.59 -1.31
CA ASP A 148 -5.88 -17.56 -1.86
C ASP A 148 -4.43 -17.01 -1.85
N LEU A 149 -4.25 -15.73 -2.23
CA LEU A 149 -2.94 -15.10 -2.21
C LEU A 149 -2.41 -14.94 -0.78
N ARG A 150 -3.24 -14.51 0.15
CA ARG A 150 -2.87 -14.38 1.58
C ARG A 150 -2.38 -15.70 2.15
N GLU A 151 -3.17 -16.77 1.98
CA GLU A 151 -2.83 -18.09 2.50
C GLU A 151 -1.51 -18.60 1.92
N LYS A 152 -1.33 -18.51 0.60
CA LYS A 152 -0.11 -18.90 -0.07
C LYS A 152 1.09 -18.08 0.39
N PHE A 153 0.96 -16.77 0.42
CA PHE A 153 2.04 -15.86 0.82
C PHE A 153 2.47 -16.08 2.27
N LEU A 154 1.52 -16.19 3.21
CA LEU A 154 1.83 -16.42 4.62
C LEU A 154 2.50 -17.79 4.84
N LEU A 155 2.13 -18.81 4.07
CA LEU A 155 2.82 -20.09 4.10
C LEU A 155 4.26 -19.96 3.59
N GLU A 156 4.49 -19.30 2.44
CA GLU A 156 5.83 -19.04 1.92
C GLU A 156 6.67 -18.24 2.94
N LEU A 157 6.09 -17.20 3.54
CA LEU A 157 6.75 -16.36 4.53
C LEU A 157 7.14 -17.15 5.80
N SER A 158 6.27 -18.07 6.24
CA SER A 158 6.51 -18.90 7.43
C SER A 158 7.59 -19.98 7.23
N THR A 159 7.78 -20.44 5.99
CA THR A 159 8.74 -21.48 5.62
C THR A 159 10.05 -20.93 5.08
N ALA A 160 10.15 -19.63 4.85
CA ALA A 160 11.35 -18.94 4.39
C ALA A 160 12.51 -19.15 5.39
N LYS A 161 13.71 -19.40 4.85
CA LYS A 161 14.91 -19.68 5.65
C LYS A 161 15.83 -18.48 5.79
N SER A 162 15.63 -17.47 4.94
CA SER A 162 16.42 -16.25 4.93
C SER A 162 15.52 -15.02 4.68
N ARG A 163 16.07 -13.82 4.94
CA ARG A 163 15.41 -12.57 4.56
C ARG A 163 15.21 -12.47 3.05
N GLU A 164 16.16 -12.96 2.27
CA GLU A 164 16.10 -12.99 0.79
C GLU A 164 14.96 -13.88 0.30
N ASP A 165 14.68 -15.00 0.97
CA ASP A 165 13.51 -15.83 0.66
C ASP A 165 12.21 -15.07 0.95
N CYS A 166 12.14 -14.34 2.07
CA CYS A 166 10.99 -13.51 2.41
C CYS A 166 10.77 -12.39 1.38
N VAL A 167 11.83 -11.71 0.95
CA VAL A 167 11.78 -10.67 -0.09
C VAL A 167 11.33 -11.25 -1.43
N THR A 168 11.84 -12.42 -1.81
CA THR A 168 11.41 -13.10 -3.03
C THR A 168 9.92 -13.48 -2.97
N ALA A 169 9.45 -13.96 -1.81
CA ALA A 169 8.02 -14.23 -1.59
C ALA A 169 7.17 -12.96 -1.70
N LEU A 170 7.64 -11.83 -1.13
CA LEU A 170 6.98 -10.53 -1.26
C LEU A 170 6.85 -10.10 -2.72
N HIS A 171 7.94 -10.09 -3.50
CA HIS A 171 7.91 -9.73 -4.91
C HIS A 171 6.93 -10.60 -5.70
N ARG A 172 6.90 -11.94 -5.48
CA ARG A 172 5.93 -12.84 -6.13
C ARG A 172 4.49 -12.48 -5.75
N ALA A 173 4.22 -12.21 -4.48
CA ALA A 173 2.88 -11.86 -4.02
C ALA A 173 2.41 -10.52 -4.57
N VAL A 174 3.30 -9.51 -4.61
CA VAL A 174 3.02 -8.20 -5.23
C VAL A 174 2.73 -8.37 -6.72
N ALA A 175 3.54 -9.15 -7.46
CA ALA A 175 3.27 -9.41 -8.88
C ALA A 175 1.89 -10.05 -9.09
N VAL A 176 1.53 -11.05 -8.27
CA VAL A 176 0.20 -11.70 -8.34
C VAL A 176 -0.92 -10.72 -8.03
N SER A 177 -0.77 -9.86 -7.01
CA SER A 177 -1.80 -8.86 -6.67
C SER A 177 -2.04 -7.86 -7.80
N LEU A 178 -0.97 -7.35 -8.41
CA LEU A 178 -1.04 -6.43 -9.56
C LEU A 178 -1.67 -7.11 -10.78
N GLN A 179 -1.27 -8.36 -11.09
CA GLN A 179 -1.86 -9.13 -12.19
C GLN A 179 -3.35 -9.39 -11.98
N ASN A 180 -3.77 -9.70 -10.74
CA ASN A 180 -5.18 -9.88 -10.40
C ASN A 180 -5.97 -8.59 -10.64
N ASN A 181 -5.44 -7.43 -10.24
CA ASN A 181 -6.06 -6.13 -10.50
C ASN A 181 -6.20 -5.88 -12.00
N ILE A 182 -5.13 -6.08 -12.79
CA ILE A 182 -5.16 -5.94 -14.26
C ILE A 182 -6.25 -6.85 -14.85
N ASN A 183 -6.27 -8.13 -14.47
CA ASN A 183 -7.24 -9.11 -14.98
C ASN A 183 -8.68 -8.73 -14.64
N GLU A 184 -8.92 -8.16 -13.45
CA GLU A 184 -10.24 -7.71 -13.02
C GLU A 184 -10.75 -6.58 -13.93
N PHE A 185 -9.93 -5.55 -14.21
CA PHE A 185 -10.31 -4.47 -15.12
C PHE A 185 -10.55 -4.99 -16.54
N VAL A 186 -9.63 -5.80 -17.07
CA VAL A 186 -9.75 -6.40 -18.40
C VAL A 186 -11.01 -7.24 -18.52
N SER A 187 -11.34 -8.05 -17.52
CA SER A 187 -12.55 -8.89 -17.52
C SER A 187 -13.86 -8.09 -17.56
N ARG A 188 -13.83 -6.85 -17.07
CA ARG A 188 -14.95 -5.89 -17.10
C ARG A 188 -14.97 -5.03 -18.36
N GLY A 189 -14.02 -5.22 -19.28
CA GLY A 189 -13.85 -4.35 -20.47
C GLY A 189 -13.43 -2.93 -20.12
N GLN A 190 -12.78 -2.73 -18.96
CA GLN A 190 -12.29 -1.44 -18.49
C GLN A 190 -10.79 -1.32 -18.68
N SER A 191 -10.30 -0.11 -18.92
CA SER A 191 -8.87 0.18 -18.85
C SER A 191 -8.41 0.25 -17.39
N PHE A 192 -7.16 -0.14 -17.15
CA PHE A 192 -6.47 0.04 -15.86
C PHE A 192 -5.40 1.11 -16.00
N HIS A 193 -4.97 1.68 -14.88
CA HIS A 193 -3.96 2.74 -14.86
C HIS A 193 -2.60 2.19 -15.33
N GLY A 194 -1.92 2.88 -16.24
CA GLY A 194 -0.65 2.44 -16.86
C GLY A 194 0.47 2.19 -15.85
N ARG A 195 0.50 2.94 -14.74
CA ARG A 195 1.43 2.70 -13.62
C ARG A 195 1.31 1.28 -13.06
N THR A 196 0.10 0.69 -13.00
CA THR A 196 -0.08 -0.70 -12.52
C THR A 196 0.72 -1.70 -13.37
N LYS A 197 0.66 -1.54 -14.70
CA LYS A 197 1.44 -2.39 -15.61
C LYS A 197 2.94 -2.15 -15.49
N ALA A 198 3.36 -0.88 -15.44
CA ALA A 198 4.76 -0.52 -15.28
C ALA A 198 5.34 -1.06 -13.95
N THR A 199 4.56 -0.99 -12.87
CA THR A 199 4.92 -1.58 -11.58
C THR A 199 5.06 -3.10 -11.68
N TYR A 200 4.08 -3.77 -12.29
CA TYR A 200 4.12 -5.22 -12.50
C TYR A 200 5.38 -5.65 -13.24
N ASP A 201 5.72 -4.97 -14.35
CA ASP A 201 6.91 -5.29 -15.14
C ASP A 201 8.21 -5.07 -14.35
N ALA A 202 8.27 -4.00 -13.55
CA ALA A 202 9.41 -3.74 -12.67
C ALA A 202 9.59 -4.82 -11.59
N ILE A 203 8.50 -5.31 -11.01
CA ILE A 203 8.54 -6.41 -10.03
C ILE A 203 9.00 -7.72 -10.70
N LEU A 204 8.54 -8.03 -11.91
CA LEU A 204 9.04 -9.20 -12.66
C LEU A 204 10.55 -9.10 -12.91
N ALA A 205 11.04 -7.92 -13.29
CA ALA A 205 12.48 -7.71 -13.49
C ALA A 205 13.30 -7.87 -12.19
N LYS A 206 12.73 -7.52 -11.01
CA LYS A 206 13.35 -7.80 -9.71
C LYS A 206 13.47 -9.32 -9.48
N LEU A 207 12.40 -10.08 -9.77
CA LEU A 207 12.39 -11.55 -9.63
C LEU A 207 13.36 -12.24 -10.57
N GLU A 208 13.49 -11.81 -11.82
CA GLU A 208 14.45 -12.35 -12.79
C GLU A 208 15.90 -12.16 -12.31
N ARG A 209 16.24 -10.98 -11.78
CA ARG A 209 17.57 -10.71 -11.21
C ARG A 209 17.88 -11.62 -10.05
N GLN A 210 16.95 -11.80 -9.10
CA GLN A 210 17.12 -12.70 -7.95
C GLN A 210 17.31 -14.18 -8.35
N ASN A 211 16.73 -14.63 -9.47
CA ASN A 211 16.90 -15.98 -9.98
C ASN A 211 18.27 -16.20 -10.65
N ASN A 212 18.86 -15.15 -11.24
CA ASN A 212 20.16 -15.22 -11.91
C ASN A 212 21.35 -15.11 -10.94
N GLU A 213 21.13 -14.68 -9.70
CA GLU A 213 22.14 -14.56 -8.65
C GLU A 213 22.26 -15.82 -7.76
N LYS A 214 21.40 -16.81 -7.96
CA LYS A 214 21.39 -18.12 -7.28
C LYS A 214 22.08 -19.19 -8.11
#